data_78ef726e2f3f7901c910b967b475c4e7
#
_entry.id   78ef726e2f3f7901c910b967b475c4e7
#
_cell.length_a   1.000
_cell.length_b   1.000
_cell.length_c   1.000
_cell.angle_alpha   90.00
_cell.angle_beta   90.00
_cell.angle_gamma   90.00
#
_symmetry.space_group_name_H-M   'P 1'
#
loop_
_entity.id
_entity.type
_entity.pdbx_description
1 polymer ?
#
loop_
_entity_poly.entity_id
_entity_poly.type
_entity_poly.pdbx_seq_one_letter_code
_entity_poly.pdbx_strand_id
1 'polypeptide(L)'
;MQIVDGKDYLSEVKDLIIEYFKRLSRDLSFQNIDEELQDPAHKYTAPEGEILVAIENEKVMGMVAYHRHSDERCEMKRLYVKPETRGMHLGDSLVEEIIKRARIAGYKEMVLDTIVPLKAAISLYKKHGFEECEAYYHNPMDDVIYMRKAL
;
A
#
# COMPACT_ATOMS: atom_id res chain seq x y z
N MET A 1 -17.74 -1.95 -8.92
CA MET A 1 -16.34 -1.66 -8.54
C MET A 1 -15.49 -2.88 -8.87
N GLN A 2 -14.33 -2.67 -9.48
CA GLN A 2 -13.38 -3.73 -9.83
C GLN A 2 -12.01 -3.43 -9.26
N ILE A 3 -11.31 -4.48 -8.81
CA ILE A 3 -9.90 -4.38 -8.42
C ILE A 3 -9.10 -5.11 -9.49
N VAL A 4 -8.19 -4.42 -10.13
CA VAL A 4 -7.41 -4.92 -11.25
C VAL A 4 -5.93 -4.58 -11.07
N ASP A 5 -5.08 -5.22 -11.89
CA ASP A 5 -3.65 -4.91 -11.94
C ASP A 5 -3.46 -3.45 -12.36
N GLY A 6 -2.61 -2.73 -11.64
CA GLY A 6 -2.36 -1.31 -11.90
C GLY A 6 -1.41 -1.03 -13.04
N LYS A 7 -0.83 -2.05 -13.67
CA LYS A 7 0.16 -1.85 -14.76
C LYS A 7 -0.38 -1.04 -15.93
N ASP A 8 -1.67 -1.19 -16.23
CA ASP A 8 -2.31 -0.46 -17.32
C ASP A 8 -2.83 0.91 -16.89
N TYR A 9 -2.61 1.29 -15.62
CA TYR A 9 -3.11 2.52 -15.01
C TYR A 9 -2.00 3.33 -14.35
N LEU A 10 -0.78 3.24 -14.86
CA LEU A 10 0.39 3.87 -14.21
C LEU A 10 0.30 5.39 -14.12
N SER A 11 -0.33 6.04 -15.08
CA SER A 11 -0.54 7.49 -15.02
C SER A 11 -1.44 7.86 -13.84
N GLU A 12 -2.55 7.13 -13.68
CA GLU A 12 -3.49 7.34 -12.58
C GLU A 12 -2.86 6.97 -11.23
N VAL A 13 -2.02 5.93 -11.21
CA VAL A 13 -1.28 5.54 -10.01
C VAL A 13 -0.33 6.67 -9.57
N LYS A 14 0.39 7.28 -10.50
CA LYS A 14 1.26 8.43 -10.19
C LYS A 14 0.46 9.56 -9.57
N ASP A 15 -0.69 9.88 -10.14
CA ASP A 15 -1.56 10.94 -9.61
C ASP A 15 -2.04 10.63 -8.20
N LEU A 16 -2.40 9.38 -7.92
CA LEU A 16 -2.82 8.96 -6.59
C LEU A 16 -1.68 9.01 -5.57
N ILE A 17 -0.47 8.64 -5.97
CA ILE A 17 0.71 8.73 -5.10
C ILE A 17 0.97 10.18 -4.71
N ILE A 18 0.91 11.10 -5.69
CA ILE A 18 1.09 12.53 -5.45
C ILE A 18 0.00 13.06 -4.51
N GLU A 19 -1.26 12.71 -4.76
CA GLU A 19 -2.39 13.10 -3.92
C GLU A 19 -2.21 12.61 -2.48
N TYR A 20 -1.80 11.36 -2.31
CA TYR A 20 -1.55 10.76 -1.00
C TYR A 20 -0.50 11.55 -0.23
N PHE A 21 0.65 11.85 -0.85
CA PHE A 21 1.71 12.57 -0.15
C PHE A 21 1.33 14.00 0.18
N LYS A 22 0.57 14.67 -0.68
CA LYS A 22 0.05 16.00 -0.37
C LYS A 22 -0.86 15.97 0.87
N ARG A 23 -1.67 14.93 0.99
CA ARG A 23 -2.56 14.76 2.16
C ARG A 23 -1.80 14.46 3.44
N LEU A 24 -0.72 13.70 3.35
CA LEU A 24 0.12 13.42 4.51
C LEU A 24 0.87 14.66 5.01
N SER A 25 1.19 15.60 4.12
CA SER A 25 1.93 16.83 4.43
C SER A 25 3.25 16.55 5.16
N ARG A 26 3.98 15.51 4.74
CA ARG A 26 5.23 15.09 5.34
C ARG A 26 6.34 14.98 4.32
N ASP A 27 7.59 15.16 4.79
CA ASP A 27 8.76 14.91 3.96
C ASP A 27 9.03 13.40 3.90
N LEU A 28 8.80 12.81 2.75
CA LEU A 28 9.00 11.38 2.50
C LEU A 28 10.16 11.13 1.50
N SER A 29 11.08 12.10 1.38
CA SER A 29 12.23 11.97 0.47
C SER A 29 13.07 10.71 0.76
N PHE A 30 13.11 10.25 2.03
CA PHE A 30 13.81 9.03 2.40
C PHE A 30 13.24 7.76 1.74
N GLN A 31 12.03 7.83 1.15
CA GLN A 31 11.42 6.70 0.45
C GLN A 31 11.75 6.65 -1.04
N ASN A 32 12.65 7.52 -1.53
CA ASN A 32 13.02 7.59 -2.96
C ASN A 32 11.80 7.77 -3.86
N ILE A 33 10.91 8.66 -3.47
CA ILE A 33 9.62 8.82 -4.14
C ILE A 33 9.76 9.32 -5.58
N ASP A 34 10.73 10.16 -5.87
CA ASP A 34 10.95 10.69 -7.22
C ASP A 34 11.29 9.56 -8.19
N GLU A 35 12.15 8.62 -7.77
CA GLU A 35 12.50 7.45 -8.55
C GLU A 35 11.28 6.54 -8.78
N GLU A 36 10.48 6.32 -7.76
CA GLU A 36 9.26 5.52 -7.86
C GLU A 36 8.27 6.14 -8.83
N LEU A 37 8.11 7.48 -8.81
CA LEU A 37 7.21 8.18 -9.72
C LEU A 37 7.63 8.12 -11.18
N GLN A 38 8.93 7.98 -11.46
CA GLN A 38 9.43 7.84 -12.82
C GLN A 38 8.99 6.52 -13.46
N ASP A 39 9.01 5.43 -12.67
CA ASP A 39 8.61 4.11 -13.16
C ASP A 39 8.02 3.26 -12.01
N PRO A 40 6.73 3.43 -11.69
CA PRO A 40 6.10 2.63 -10.64
C PRO A 40 6.16 1.13 -10.89
N ALA A 41 6.13 0.70 -12.14
CA ALA A 41 6.17 -0.71 -12.48
C ALA A 41 7.49 -1.38 -12.13
N HIS A 42 8.59 -0.62 -12.08
CA HIS A 42 9.89 -1.17 -11.72
C HIS A 42 9.87 -1.82 -10.33
N LYS A 43 9.23 -1.15 -9.37
CA LYS A 43 9.15 -1.62 -7.99
C LYS A 43 8.04 -2.65 -7.78
N TYR A 44 6.94 -2.53 -8.53
CA TYR A 44 5.71 -3.26 -8.28
C TYR A 44 5.36 -4.21 -9.43
N THR A 45 6.32 -5.03 -9.87
CA THR A 45 6.12 -6.07 -10.89
C THR A 45 6.35 -7.44 -10.27
N ALA A 46 5.39 -8.36 -10.44
CA ALA A 46 5.46 -9.71 -9.90
C ALA A 46 6.70 -10.46 -10.44
N PRO A 47 7.33 -11.31 -9.61
CA PRO A 47 6.99 -11.67 -8.23
C PRO A 47 7.54 -10.70 -7.18
N GLU A 48 8.38 -9.73 -7.58
CA GLU A 48 9.02 -8.79 -6.68
C GLU A 48 8.03 -7.81 -6.05
N GLY A 49 6.91 -7.56 -6.71
CA GLY A 49 5.85 -6.70 -6.21
C GLY A 49 4.64 -6.72 -7.13
N GLU A 50 3.58 -6.09 -6.69
CA GLU A 50 2.38 -5.86 -7.48
C GLU A 50 1.74 -4.55 -7.04
N ILE A 51 1.01 -3.93 -7.96
CA ILE A 51 0.18 -2.79 -7.63
C ILE A 51 -1.23 -3.06 -8.15
N LEU A 52 -2.22 -2.81 -7.30
CA LEU A 52 -3.63 -2.99 -7.62
C LEU A 52 -4.33 -1.65 -7.58
N VAL A 53 -5.31 -1.47 -8.45
CA VAL A 53 -6.17 -0.28 -8.45
C VAL A 53 -7.63 -0.70 -8.35
N ALA A 54 -8.42 0.13 -7.67
CA ALA A 54 -9.87 -0.02 -7.59
C ALA A 54 -10.50 0.93 -8.58
N ILE A 55 -11.34 0.40 -9.47
CA ILE A 55 -12.00 1.17 -10.52
C ILE A 55 -13.49 1.21 -10.27
N GLU A 56 -14.06 2.41 -10.30
CA GLU A 56 -15.48 2.67 -10.18
C GLU A 56 -15.87 3.67 -11.26
N ASN A 57 -16.88 3.32 -12.09
CA ASN A 57 -17.33 4.16 -13.19
C ASN A 57 -16.17 4.64 -14.09
N GLU A 58 -15.30 3.70 -14.47
CA GLU A 58 -14.13 3.93 -15.33
C GLU A 58 -13.06 4.86 -14.74
N LYS A 59 -13.15 5.16 -13.44
CA LYS A 59 -12.18 6.01 -12.75
C LYS A 59 -11.42 5.21 -11.69
N VAL A 60 -10.12 5.47 -11.58
CA VAL A 60 -9.29 4.88 -10.53
C VAL A 60 -9.55 5.64 -9.22
N MET A 61 -10.08 4.94 -8.22
CA MET A 61 -10.51 5.53 -6.95
C MET A 61 -9.64 5.13 -5.77
N GLY A 62 -8.79 4.16 -5.94
CA GLY A 62 -7.89 3.71 -4.88
C GLY A 62 -6.77 2.83 -5.42
N MET A 63 -5.79 2.60 -4.58
CA MET A 63 -4.64 1.75 -4.91
C MET A 63 -4.09 1.07 -3.67
N VAL A 64 -3.33 0.01 -3.87
CA VAL A 64 -2.49 -0.64 -2.87
C VAL A 64 -1.38 -1.39 -3.59
N ALA A 65 -0.24 -1.54 -2.94
CA ALA A 65 0.88 -2.26 -3.52
C ALA A 65 1.59 -3.11 -2.46
N TYR A 66 2.37 -4.06 -2.91
CA TYR A 66 3.40 -4.68 -2.08
C TYR A 66 4.69 -4.76 -2.88
N HIS A 67 5.81 -4.82 -2.18
CA HIS A 67 7.09 -5.14 -2.79
C HIS A 67 7.89 -6.06 -1.87
N ARG A 68 8.83 -6.77 -2.46
CA ARG A 68 9.69 -7.70 -1.73
C ARG A 68 10.55 -6.96 -0.71
N HIS A 69 10.60 -7.50 0.52
CA HIS A 69 11.52 -7.06 1.55
C HIS A 69 12.63 -8.10 1.77
N SER A 70 12.27 -9.39 1.73
CA SER A 70 13.19 -10.52 1.78
C SER A 70 12.57 -11.70 1.03
N ASP A 71 13.22 -12.86 1.03
CA ASP A 71 12.69 -14.04 0.33
C ASP A 71 11.30 -14.46 0.83
N GLU A 72 11.03 -14.28 2.12
CA GLU A 72 9.76 -14.70 2.73
C GLU A 72 8.87 -13.54 3.16
N ARG A 73 9.38 -12.32 3.13
CA ARG A 73 8.69 -11.13 3.65
C ARG A 73 8.46 -10.11 2.54
N CYS A 74 7.24 -9.61 2.43
CA CYS A 74 6.92 -8.46 1.59
C CYS A 74 6.42 -7.30 2.44
N GLU A 75 6.40 -6.11 1.87
CA GLU A 75 5.92 -4.90 2.53
C GLU A 75 4.73 -4.33 1.77
N MET A 76 3.61 -4.12 2.47
CA MET A 76 2.47 -3.39 1.90
C MET A 76 2.79 -1.92 1.84
N LYS A 77 2.50 -1.28 0.70
CA LYS A 77 2.74 0.14 0.48
C LYS A 77 1.60 0.77 -0.31
N ARG A 78 1.51 2.08 -0.19
CA ARG A 78 0.65 2.91 -1.05
C ARG A 78 -0.83 2.60 -0.96
N LEU A 79 -1.31 2.11 0.20
CA LEU A 79 -2.74 2.01 0.41
C LEU A 79 -3.31 3.43 0.46
N TYR A 80 -4.13 3.76 -0.51
CA TYR A 80 -4.81 5.05 -0.57
C TYR A 80 -6.14 4.90 -1.26
N VAL A 81 -7.15 5.53 -0.70
CA VAL A 81 -8.51 5.55 -1.25
C VAL A 81 -8.98 6.99 -1.29
N LYS A 82 -9.55 7.41 -2.41
CA LYS A 82 -10.06 8.78 -2.54
C LYS A 82 -11.14 9.06 -1.50
N PRO A 83 -11.15 10.26 -0.87
CA PRO A 83 -12.12 10.57 0.18
C PRO A 83 -13.58 10.44 -0.24
N GLU A 84 -13.89 10.69 -1.50
CA GLU A 84 -15.26 10.61 -2.03
C GLU A 84 -15.80 9.17 -2.06
N THR A 85 -14.94 8.15 -1.80
CA THR A 85 -15.35 6.75 -1.78
C THR A 85 -15.60 6.23 -0.37
N ARG A 86 -15.63 7.09 0.64
CA ARG A 86 -15.90 6.68 2.02
C ARG A 86 -17.25 5.95 2.09
N GLY A 87 -17.29 4.87 2.88
CA GLY A 87 -18.48 4.05 3.01
C GLY A 87 -18.62 2.96 1.96
N MET A 88 -17.75 2.91 0.95
CA MET A 88 -17.77 1.89 -0.10
C MET A 88 -16.89 0.68 0.21
N HIS A 89 -16.21 0.68 1.34
CA HIS A 89 -15.31 -0.40 1.79
C HIS A 89 -14.18 -0.73 0.81
N LEU A 90 -13.72 0.26 0.04
CA LEU A 90 -12.64 0.07 -0.93
C LEU A 90 -11.32 -0.31 -0.27
N GLY A 91 -10.98 0.32 0.85
CA GLY A 91 -9.77 -0.01 1.59
C GLY A 91 -9.75 -1.46 2.06
N ASP A 92 -10.88 -1.94 2.57
CA ASP A 92 -11.08 -3.34 2.96
C ASP A 92 -10.79 -4.28 1.80
N SER A 93 -11.40 -4.02 0.65
CA SER A 93 -11.28 -4.86 -0.53
C SER A 93 -9.86 -4.85 -1.09
N LEU A 94 -9.20 -3.69 -1.09
CA LEU A 94 -7.82 -3.57 -1.55
C LEU A 94 -6.85 -4.34 -0.64
N VAL A 95 -6.98 -4.20 0.67
CA VAL A 95 -6.13 -4.92 1.63
C VAL A 95 -6.34 -6.43 1.49
N GLU A 96 -7.57 -6.89 1.42
CA GLU A 96 -7.87 -8.30 1.23
C GLU A 96 -7.23 -8.86 -0.04
N GLU A 97 -7.35 -8.14 -1.14
CA GLU A 97 -6.82 -8.60 -2.42
C GLU A 97 -5.29 -8.60 -2.46
N ILE A 98 -4.63 -7.56 -1.90
CA ILE A 98 -3.17 -7.51 -1.92
C ILE A 98 -2.55 -8.61 -1.04
N ILE A 99 -3.20 -8.94 0.07
CA ILE A 99 -2.78 -10.07 0.92
C ILE A 99 -2.86 -11.37 0.13
N LYS A 100 -3.96 -11.59 -0.58
CA LYS A 100 -4.16 -12.76 -1.42
C LYS A 100 -3.07 -12.88 -2.49
N ARG A 101 -2.75 -11.77 -3.16
CA ARG A 101 -1.71 -11.73 -4.19
C ARG A 101 -0.34 -12.07 -3.62
N ALA A 102 -0.01 -11.55 -2.45
CA ALA A 102 1.25 -11.85 -1.79
C ALA A 102 1.36 -13.34 -1.41
N ARG A 103 0.27 -13.94 -0.93
CA ARG A 103 0.23 -15.39 -0.66
C ARG A 103 0.48 -16.20 -1.91
N ILE A 104 -0.17 -15.86 -3.01
CA ILE A 104 0.00 -16.56 -4.30
C ILE A 104 1.45 -16.46 -4.77
N ALA A 105 2.10 -15.29 -4.55
CA ALA A 105 3.49 -15.08 -4.90
C ALA A 105 4.48 -15.89 -4.03
N GLY A 106 4.01 -16.47 -2.93
CA GLY A 106 4.81 -17.33 -2.06
C GLY A 106 5.36 -16.66 -0.80
N TYR A 107 5.00 -15.41 -0.53
CA TYR A 107 5.43 -14.73 0.68
C TYR A 107 4.74 -15.32 1.91
N LYS A 108 5.47 -15.36 3.02
CA LYS A 108 5.01 -15.93 4.28
C LYS A 108 4.66 -14.89 5.33
N GLU A 109 5.10 -13.65 5.13
CA GLU A 109 4.85 -12.55 6.05
C GLU A 109 4.72 -11.26 5.26
N MET A 110 3.80 -10.41 5.70
CA MET A 110 3.64 -9.05 5.18
C MET A 110 3.86 -8.07 6.32
N VAL A 111 4.68 -7.06 6.10
CA VAL A 111 4.90 -5.96 7.03
C VAL A 111 4.43 -4.66 6.42
N LEU A 112 4.22 -3.67 7.27
CA LEU A 112 3.91 -2.30 6.85
C LEU A 112 4.35 -1.33 7.93
N ASP A 113 4.50 -0.07 7.54
CA ASP A 113 4.58 1.03 8.49
C ASP A 113 3.45 2.02 8.24
N THR A 114 3.03 2.67 9.30
CA THR A 114 2.00 3.70 9.27
C THR A 114 2.30 4.73 10.35
N ILE A 115 1.49 5.75 10.46
CA ILE A 115 1.70 6.81 11.44
C ILE A 115 0.47 6.96 12.34
N VAL A 116 0.70 7.36 13.58
CA VAL A 116 -0.35 7.45 14.62
C VAL A 116 -1.63 8.19 14.15
N PRO A 117 -1.55 9.32 13.42
CA PRO A 117 -2.77 10.01 12.99
C PRO A 117 -3.66 9.23 12.03
N LEU A 118 -3.15 8.23 11.34
CA LEU A 118 -3.92 7.44 10.37
C LEU A 118 -4.72 6.35 11.06
N LYS A 119 -5.62 6.75 11.95
CA LYS A 119 -6.37 5.82 12.81
C LYS A 119 -7.29 4.87 12.06
N ALA A 120 -7.92 5.34 10.99
CA ALA A 120 -8.78 4.49 10.16
C ALA A 120 -7.97 3.38 9.47
N ALA A 121 -6.79 3.72 8.96
CA ALA A 121 -5.89 2.74 8.35
C ALA A 121 -5.41 1.71 9.37
N ILE A 122 -5.00 2.16 10.57
CA ILE A 122 -4.55 1.28 11.64
C ILE A 122 -5.67 0.30 12.04
N SER A 123 -6.89 0.78 12.19
CA SER A 123 -8.05 -0.08 12.50
C SER A 123 -8.27 -1.11 11.40
N LEU A 124 -8.14 -0.70 10.14
CA LEU A 124 -8.28 -1.58 8.99
C LEU A 124 -7.22 -2.68 8.99
N TYR A 125 -5.97 -2.33 9.25
CA TYR A 125 -4.88 -3.32 9.33
C TYR A 125 -5.13 -4.33 10.45
N LYS A 126 -5.54 -3.86 11.62
CA LYS A 126 -5.86 -4.74 12.76
C LYS A 126 -7.01 -5.68 12.41
N LYS A 127 -8.03 -5.19 11.74
CA LYS A 127 -9.16 -6.01 11.27
C LYS A 127 -8.70 -7.14 10.37
N HIS A 128 -7.68 -6.91 9.55
CA HIS A 128 -7.13 -7.92 8.65
C HIS A 128 -6.03 -8.78 9.29
N GLY A 129 -5.82 -8.67 10.59
CA GLY A 129 -4.91 -9.55 11.33
C GLY A 129 -3.49 -9.03 11.49
N PHE A 130 -3.23 -7.77 11.14
CA PHE A 130 -1.93 -7.15 11.41
C PHE A 130 -1.81 -6.82 12.90
N GLU A 131 -0.61 -7.05 13.44
CA GLU A 131 -0.27 -6.71 14.82
C GLU A 131 0.95 -5.81 14.84
N GLU A 132 1.07 -4.96 15.86
CA GLU A 132 2.26 -4.13 16.02
C GLU A 132 3.49 -5.01 16.19
N CYS A 133 4.60 -4.57 15.61
CA CYS A 133 5.88 -5.27 15.68
C CYS A 133 7.03 -4.29 15.83
N GLU A 134 8.24 -4.83 15.96
CA GLU A 134 9.45 -4.03 16.00
C GLU A 134 9.75 -3.42 14.65
N ALA A 135 10.50 -2.30 14.66
CA ALA A 135 10.95 -1.66 13.43
C ALA A 135 11.79 -2.62 12.59
N TYR A 136 11.48 -2.70 11.31
CA TYR A 136 12.24 -3.49 10.35
C TYR A 136 13.14 -2.62 9.47
N TYR A 137 13.06 -1.31 9.64
CA TYR A 137 13.99 -0.33 9.07
C TYR A 137 13.92 0.95 9.89
N HIS A 138 14.88 1.86 9.71
CA HIS A 138 14.87 3.16 10.39
C HIS A 138 14.01 4.16 9.63
N ASN A 139 12.91 4.59 10.23
CA ASN A 139 12.08 5.67 9.72
C ASN A 139 12.37 6.92 10.56
N PRO A 140 12.70 8.07 9.93
CA PRO A 140 13.06 9.29 10.67
C PRO A 140 11.90 9.98 11.37
N MET A 141 10.65 9.60 11.11
CA MET A 141 9.48 10.18 11.78
C MET A 141 9.30 9.59 13.17
N ASP A 142 8.78 10.43 14.12
CA ASP A 142 8.67 10.05 15.53
C ASP A 142 7.43 9.19 15.84
N ASP A 143 6.39 9.28 15.01
CA ASP A 143 5.09 8.68 15.28
C ASP A 143 4.77 7.48 14.39
N VAL A 144 5.81 6.73 14.02
CA VAL A 144 5.67 5.56 13.16
C VAL A 144 5.28 4.34 13.97
N ILE A 145 4.35 3.57 13.43
CA ILE A 145 3.95 2.26 13.94
C ILE A 145 4.29 1.22 12.87
N TYR A 146 4.97 0.15 13.28
CA TYR A 146 5.29 -0.98 12.41
C TYR A 146 4.34 -2.12 12.72
N MET A 147 3.85 -2.80 11.69
CA MET A 147 2.91 -3.90 11.84
C MET A 147 3.30 -5.08 10.95
N ARG A 148 2.88 -6.28 11.36
CA ARG A 148 3.15 -7.51 10.63
C ARG A 148 1.94 -8.43 10.65
N LYS A 149 1.87 -9.29 9.63
CA LYS A 149 0.88 -10.35 9.52
C LYS A 149 1.53 -11.59 8.93
N ALA A 150 1.29 -12.77 9.54
CA ALA A 150 1.65 -14.04 8.94
C ALA A 150 0.69 -14.33 7.76
N LEU A 151 1.25 -14.74 6.64
CA LEU A 151 0.47 -15.09 5.44
C LEU A 151 0.23 -16.65 5.34
#